data_82c0be1fc597354ccba7a94d458ead15
#
_entry.id   82c0be1fc597354ccba7a94d458ead15
#
_cell.length_a   1.000
_cell.length_b   1.000
_cell.length_c   1.000
_cell.angle_alpha   90.00
_cell.angle_beta   90.00
_cell.angle_gamma   90.00
#
_symmetry.space_group_name_H-M   'P 1'
#
loop_
_entity.id
_entity.type
_entity.pdbx_description
1 polymer ?
#
loop_
_entity_poly.entity_id
_entity_poly.type
_entity_poly.pdbx_seq_one_letter_code
_entity_poly.pdbx_strand_id
1 'polypeptide(L)'
;GETKEIGLNTRIDDKTTFSAHYFRTDSDNLIAFNNANWKYYNAGAETIKGWDVQLTKAFDDHFSATAAYTHTYIPATSADVNPNRNGYIPKGQYDLTFNYDDTKFNGSLNIKGIVDRPGSKAKEAQVLDTYKSIWTANLALNYKPVKGMNVFFKLNNIFDRMYTDMTSDMRNPGGDGWYSQPGRNFVAGVEYTF
;
A
#
# COMPACT_ATOMS: atom_id res chain seq x y z
N GLY A 1 19.91 -9.77 -9.70
CA GLY A 1 19.47 -8.37 -9.63
C GLY A 1 20.32 -7.56 -8.67
N GLU A 2 20.38 -6.26 -8.90
CA GLU A 2 21.12 -5.30 -8.08
C GLU A 2 20.17 -4.19 -7.65
N THR A 3 20.23 -3.78 -6.37
CA THR A 3 19.49 -2.61 -5.87
C THR A 3 20.49 -1.57 -5.39
N LYS A 4 20.28 -0.33 -5.84
CA LYS A 4 21.01 0.86 -5.39
C LYS A 4 20.03 1.81 -4.72
N GLU A 5 20.41 2.33 -3.57
CA GLU A 5 19.60 3.27 -2.79
C GLU A 5 20.47 4.41 -2.29
N ILE A 6 19.92 5.61 -2.29
CA ILE A 6 20.45 6.78 -1.65
C ILE A 6 19.36 7.46 -0.87
N GLY A 7 19.61 7.87 0.36
CA GLY A 7 18.59 8.48 1.19
C GLY A 7 19.15 9.42 2.25
N LEU A 8 18.23 10.21 2.78
CA LEU A 8 18.43 11.09 3.90
C LEU A 8 17.42 10.76 4.98
N ASN A 9 17.92 10.58 6.20
CA ASN A 9 17.10 10.52 7.41
C ASN A 9 17.58 11.63 8.34
N THR A 10 16.69 12.51 8.73
CA THR A 10 17.06 13.65 9.58
C THR A 10 16.00 13.94 10.62
N ARG A 11 16.43 14.45 11.75
CA ARG A 11 15.58 15.05 12.76
C ARG A 11 15.60 16.58 12.52
N ILE A 12 14.44 17.14 12.18
CA ILE A 12 14.27 18.57 11.94
C ILE A 12 14.26 19.33 13.28
N ASP A 13 13.52 18.79 14.24
CA ASP A 13 13.44 19.25 15.63
C ASP A 13 13.15 18.05 16.56
N ASP A 14 12.98 18.29 17.87
CA ASP A 14 12.75 17.23 18.86
C ASP A 14 11.46 16.43 18.64
N LYS A 15 10.54 16.95 17.86
CA LYS A 15 9.22 16.38 17.60
C LYS A 15 9.00 16.00 16.13
N THR A 16 9.96 16.32 15.24
CA THR A 16 9.77 16.17 13.80
C THR A 16 10.94 15.41 13.18
N THR A 17 10.63 14.32 12.50
CA THR A 17 11.59 13.54 11.68
C THR A 17 11.15 13.53 10.23
N PHE A 18 12.14 13.57 9.34
CA PHE A 18 11.95 13.49 7.90
C PHE A 18 12.87 12.46 7.30
N SER A 19 12.36 11.68 6.36
CA SER A 19 13.17 10.80 5.52
C SER A 19 12.80 10.95 4.05
N ALA A 20 13.78 10.80 3.18
CA ALA A 20 13.61 10.73 1.74
C ALA A 20 14.64 9.78 1.14
N HIS A 21 14.19 8.84 0.30
CA HIS A 21 15.05 7.87 -0.35
C HIS A 21 14.74 7.80 -1.83
N TYR A 22 15.76 7.55 -2.62
CA TYR A 22 15.65 7.17 -4.02
C TYR A 22 16.21 5.77 -4.18
N PHE A 23 15.51 4.91 -4.88
CA PHE A 23 15.91 3.55 -5.15
C PHE A 23 15.86 3.20 -6.64
N ARG A 24 16.73 2.30 -7.04
CA ARG A 24 16.72 1.66 -8.34
C ARG A 24 17.08 0.20 -8.19
N THR A 25 16.22 -0.67 -8.72
CA THR A 25 16.44 -2.12 -8.79
C THR A 25 16.52 -2.53 -10.25
N ASP A 26 17.65 -3.10 -10.63
CA ASP A 26 17.87 -3.72 -11.94
C ASP A 26 17.85 -5.24 -11.77
N SER A 27 17.01 -5.92 -12.51
CA SER A 27 16.85 -7.37 -12.49
C SER A 27 17.10 -7.93 -13.89
N ASP A 28 18.05 -8.84 -14.00
CA ASP A 28 18.38 -9.53 -15.24
C ASP A 28 17.86 -10.96 -15.22
N ASN A 29 17.72 -11.55 -16.41
CA ASN A 29 17.34 -12.96 -16.58
C ASN A 29 16.05 -13.33 -15.86
N LEU A 30 15.03 -12.46 -15.93
CA LEU A 30 13.73 -12.72 -15.35
C LEU A 30 13.10 -13.95 -16.01
N ILE A 31 12.53 -14.82 -15.20
CA ILE A 31 11.82 -15.99 -15.68
C ILE A 31 10.33 -15.66 -15.79
N ALA A 32 9.77 -15.83 -16.96
CA ALA A 32 8.34 -15.71 -17.22
C ALA A 32 7.77 -17.03 -17.75
N PHE A 33 6.47 -17.21 -17.54
CA PHE A 33 5.74 -18.35 -18.04
C PHE A 33 4.95 -17.98 -19.30
N ASN A 34 5.14 -18.75 -20.36
CA ASN A 34 4.39 -18.58 -21.60
C ASN A 34 3.18 -19.51 -21.59
N ASN A 35 1.99 -18.93 -21.51
CA ASN A 35 0.73 -19.69 -21.47
C ASN A 35 0.37 -20.37 -22.80
N ALA A 36 0.93 -19.94 -23.95
CA ALA A 36 0.63 -20.52 -25.24
C ALA A 36 1.30 -21.88 -25.44
N ASN A 37 2.49 -22.08 -24.88
CA ASN A 37 3.27 -23.30 -25.00
C ASN A 37 3.58 -24.00 -23.68
N TRP A 38 3.06 -23.46 -22.57
CA TRP A 38 3.22 -24.00 -21.21
C TRP A 38 4.68 -24.15 -20.77
N LYS A 39 5.56 -23.23 -21.17
CA LYS A 39 7.00 -23.28 -20.88
C LYS A 39 7.45 -22.01 -20.19
N TYR A 40 8.43 -22.16 -19.32
CA TYR A 40 9.19 -21.03 -18.78
C TYR A 40 10.21 -20.56 -19.81
N TYR A 41 10.44 -19.27 -19.85
CA TYR A 41 11.45 -18.66 -20.73
C TYR A 41 12.14 -17.49 -19.99
N ASN A 42 13.33 -17.14 -20.46
CA ASN A 42 14.01 -15.93 -19.99
C ASN A 42 13.36 -14.72 -20.64
N ALA A 43 12.73 -13.90 -19.80
CA ALA A 43 11.96 -12.73 -20.22
C ALA A 43 12.81 -11.45 -20.30
N GLY A 44 14.15 -11.55 -20.13
CA GLY A 44 15.05 -10.41 -20.24
C GLY A 44 15.25 -9.66 -18.92
N ALA A 45 15.42 -8.34 -18.99
CA ALA A 45 15.75 -7.48 -17.86
C ALA A 45 14.59 -6.54 -17.52
N GLU A 46 14.50 -6.12 -16.26
CA GLU A 46 13.55 -5.12 -15.78
C GLU A 46 14.25 -4.12 -14.86
N THR A 47 13.91 -2.87 -15.00
CA THR A 47 14.33 -1.82 -14.08
C THR A 47 13.11 -1.27 -13.35
N ILE A 48 13.17 -1.23 -12.03
CA ILE A 48 12.20 -0.54 -11.19
C ILE A 48 12.93 0.57 -10.46
N LYS A 49 12.41 1.79 -10.50
CA LYS A 49 12.97 2.92 -9.76
C LYS A 49 11.88 3.77 -9.14
N GLY A 50 12.23 4.46 -8.10
CA GLY A 50 11.28 5.31 -7.42
C GLY A 50 11.92 6.12 -6.30
N TRP A 51 11.06 6.79 -5.59
CA TRP A 51 11.44 7.55 -4.41
C TRP A 51 10.33 7.48 -3.37
N ASP A 52 10.69 7.60 -2.14
CA ASP A 52 9.77 7.72 -1.02
C ASP A 52 10.14 8.92 -0.15
N VAL A 53 9.13 9.48 0.49
CA VAL A 53 9.30 10.53 1.50
C VAL A 53 8.38 10.23 2.67
N GLN A 54 8.86 10.52 3.87
CA GLN A 54 8.07 10.38 5.08
C GLN A 54 8.35 11.56 6.01
N LEU A 55 7.30 12.10 6.59
CA LEU A 55 7.33 13.09 7.65
C LEU A 55 6.55 12.55 8.85
N THR A 56 7.20 12.50 10.01
CA THR A 56 6.54 12.16 11.28
C THR A 56 6.65 13.35 12.22
N LYS A 57 5.53 13.75 12.81
CA LYS A 57 5.46 14.85 13.78
C LYS A 57 4.68 14.44 15.03
N ALA A 58 5.30 14.62 16.19
CA ALA A 58 4.60 14.66 17.47
C ALA A 58 4.14 16.10 17.75
N PHE A 59 2.84 16.32 17.90
CA PHE A 59 2.27 17.63 18.20
C PHE A 59 2.42 17.93 19.69
N ASP A 60 2.14 16.94 20.51
CA ASP A 60 2.29 16.96 21.96
C ASP A 60 2.67 15.56 22.48
N ASP A 61 2.51 15.32 23.77
CA ASP A 61 2.86 14.03 24.42
C ASP A 61 1.89 12.89 24.06
N HIS A 62 0.75 13.21 23.46
CA HIS A 62 -0.31 12.26 23.14
C HIS A 62 -0.56 12.14 21.63
N PHE A 63 -0.49 13.23 20.88
CA PHE A 63 -0.82 13.25 19.46
C PHE A 63 0.40 13.23 18.56
N SER A 64 0.36 12.33 17.57
CA SER A 64 1.34 12.32 16.49
C SER A 64 0.68 12.02 15.14
N ALA A 65 1.35 12.42 14.07
CA ALA A 65 0.97 12.06 12.72
C ALA A 65 2.20 11.67 11.90
N THR A 66 1.99 10.72 11.01
CA THR A 66 2.95 10.33 9.97
C THR A 66 2.28 10.48 8.61
N ALA A 67 2.95 11.16 7.70
CA ALA A 67 2.57 11.23 6.29
C ALA A 67 3.69 10.63 5.45
N ALA A 68 3.38 9.64 4.63
CA ALA A 68 4.32 9.02 3.71
C ALA A 68 3.77 8.99 2.29
N TYR A 69 4.66 9.10 1.33
CA TYR A 69 4.37 8.93 -0.08
C TYR A 69 5.49 8.17 -0.77
N THR A 70 5.12 7.16 -1.55
CA THR A 70 6.04 6.39 -2.40
C THR A 70 5.63 6.55 -3.86
N HIS A 71 6.59 6.91 -4.71
CA HIS A 71 6.43 6.89 -6.15
C HIS A 71 7.27 5.80 -6.78
N THR A 72 6.64 4.97 -7.63
CA THR A 72 7.32 3.89 -8.34
C THR A 72 7.16 4.08 -9.84
N TYR A 73 8.26 3.92 -10.57
CA TYR A 73 8.31 4.06 -12.01
C TYR A 73 9.02 2.87 -12.65
N ILE A 74 8.37 2.28 -13.64
CA ILE A 74 8.92 1.21 -14.47
C ILE A 74 9.03 1.77 -15.89
N PRO A 75 10.27 1.96 -16.43
CA PRO A 75 10.46 2.43 -17.79
C PRO A 75 9.81 1.53 -18.85
N ALA A 76 9.35 2.12 -19.95
CA ALA A 76 8.70 1.40 -21.04
C ALA A 76 9.60 0.31 -21.67
N THR A 77 10.91 0.52 -21.63
CA THR A 77 11.89 -0.48 -22.11
C THR A 77 11.91 -1.76 -21.31
N SER A 78 11.43 -1.71 -20.07
CA SER A 78 11.21 -2.88 -19.24
C SER A 78 9.88 -3.57 -19.50
N ALA A 79 8.97 -2.92 -20.23
CA ALA A 79 7.63 -3.43 -20.52
C ALA A 79 7.60 -4.58 -21.54
N ASP A 80 8.62 -4.71 -22.37
CA ASP A 80 8.75 -5.80 -23.33
C ASP A 80 8.85 -7.16 -22.67
N VAL A 81 9.25 -7.19 -21.41
CA VAL A 81 9.46 -8.40 -20.64
C VAL A 81 8.14 -9.03 -20.19
N ASN A 82 7.19 -8.23 -19.74
CA ASN A 82 5.83 -8.64 -19.42
C ASN A 82 4.94 -7.40 -19.25
N PRO A 83 4.19 -6.98 -20.30
CA PRO A 83 3.35 -5.80 -20.21
C PRO A 83 2.28 -5.88 -19.11
N ASN A 84 1.98 -7.09 -18.63
CA ASN A 84 1.02 -7.31 -17.55
C ASN A 84 1.63 -7.10 -16.15
N ARG A 85 2.94 -7.19 -16.00
CA ARG A 85 3.62 -6.99 -14.73
C ARG A 85 3.50 -5.55 -14.24
N ASN A 86 3.60 -4.60 -15.15
CA ASN A 86 3.47 -3.17 -14.86
C ASN A 86 2.11 -2.79 -14.30
N GLY A 87 1.09 -3.62 -14.54
CA GLY A 87 -0.26 -3.41 -14.04
C GLY A 87 -0.45 -3.72 -12.55
N TYR A 88 0.52 -4.36 -11.90
CA TYR A 88 0.42 -4.70 -10.48
C TYR A 88 1.05 -3.65 -9.56
N ILE A 89 1.94 -2.82 -10.09
CA ILE A 89 2.68 -1.84 -9.29
C ILE A 89 2.03 -0.48 -9.46
N PRO A 90 1.39 0.08 -8.43
CA PRO A 90 0.85 1.43 -8.48
C PRO A 90 1.99 2.44 -8.61
N LYS A 91 1.75 3.52 -9.34
CA LYS A 91 2.74 4.59 -9.47
C LYS A 91 2.86 5.42 -8.21
N GLY A 92 1.80 5.56 -7.44
CA GLY A 92 1.80 6.32 -6.21
C GLY A 92 1.08 5.59 -5.07
N GLN A 93 1.67 5.68 -3.87
CA GLN A 93 1.06 5.19 -2.64
C GLN A 93 1.19 6.26 -1.56
N TYR A 94 0.07 6.56 -0.91
CA TYR A 94 -0.01 7.46 0.23
C TYR A 94 -0.32 6.67 1.49
N ASP A 95 0.30 7.04 2.59
CA ASP A 95 -0.02 6.55 3.93
C ASP A 95 -0.06 7.74 4.90
N LEU A 96 -1.23 8.00 5.47
CA LEU A 96 -1.43 9.03 6.46
C LEU A 96 -1.93 8.36 7.74
N THR A 97 -1.15 8.45 8.80
CA THR A 97 -1.49 7.86 10.09
C THR A 97 -1.53 8.94 11.16
N PHE A 98 -2.63 8.97 11.89
CA PHE A 98 -2.83 9.82 13.06
C PHE A 98 -2.95 8.94 14.29
N ASN A 99 -2.16 9.21 15.32
CA ASN A 99 -2.17 8.46 16.56
C ASN A 99 -2.49 9.36 17.75
N TYR A 100 -3.28 8.82 18.63
CA TYR A 100 -3.45 9.31 19.99
C TYR A 100 -3.02 8.24 20.97
N ASP A 101 -2.22 8.58 21.95
CA ASP A 101 -1.70 7.64 22.94
C ASP A 101 -1.68 8.27 24.33
N ASP A 102 -2.42 7.67 25.25
CA ASP A 102 -2.30 7.95 26.66
C ASP A 102 -2.32 6.65 27.49
N THR A 103 -2.21 6.75 28.79
CA THR A 103 -2.13 5.60 29.69
C THR A 103 -3.34 4.67 29.63
N LYS A 104 -4.51 5.20 29.30
CA LYS A 104 -5.78 4.44 29.28
C LYS A 104 -6.36 4.27 27.89
N PHE A 105 -6.09 5.18 26.98
CA PHE A 105 -6.71 5.18 25.64
C PHE A 105 -5.65 5.33 24.57
N ASN A 106 -5.71 4.42 23.56
CA ASN A 106 -4.90 4.52 22.37
C ASN A 106 -5.81 4.48 21.14
N GLY A 107 -5.59 5.37 20.21
CA GLY A 107 -6.33 5.44 18.96
C GLY A 107 -5.40 5.63 17.78
N SER A 108 -5.74 5.00 16.66
CA SER A 108 -5.03 5.18 15.39
C SER A 108 -6.02 5.26 14.24
N LEU A 109 -5.92 6.32 13.45
CA LEU A 109 -6.62 6.46 12.16
C LEU A 109 -5.58 6.39 11.05
N ASN A 110 -5.69 5.38 10.19
CA ASN A 110 -4.83 5.22 9.03
C ASN A 110 -5.65 5.45 7.75
N ILE A 111 -5.17 6.33 6.88
CA ILE A 111 -5.74 6.61 5.56
C ILE A 111 -4.71 6.18 4.52
N LYS A 112 -5.08 5.24 3.67
CA LYS A 112 -4.23 4.68 2.62
C LYS A 112 -4.76 5.03 1.24
N GLY A 113 -3.89 5.57 0.39
CA GLY A 113 -4.18 5.86 -1.00
C GLY A 113 -3.28 5.03 -1.91
N ILE A 114 -3.86 4.33 -2.87
CA ILE A 114 -3.13 3.67 -3.96
C ILE A 114 -3.61 4.33 -5.24
N VAL A 115 -2.71 4.98 -5.98
CA VAL A 115 -3.09 5.81 -7.12
C VAL A 115 -2.29 5.44 -8.38
N ASP A 116 -2.86 5.79 -9.52
CA ASP A 116 -2.25 5.57 -10.83
C ASP A 116 -1.83 4.11 -11.07
N ARG A 117 -2.73 3.18 -10.73
CA ARG A 117 -2.52 1.79 -11.11
C ARG A 117 -2.67 1.64 -12.61
N PRO A 118 -1.66 1.09 -13.30
CA PRO A 118 -1.82 0.72 -14.70
C PRO A 118 -2.85 -0.41 -14.81
N GLY A 119 -3.74 -0.33 -15.77
CA GLY A 119 -4.77 -1.33 -15.99
C GLY A 119 -5.33 -1.29 -17.40
N SER A 120 -6.05 -2.33 -17.80
CA SER A 120 -6.76 -2.35 -19.08
C SER A 120 -7.91 -1.33 -19.06
N LYS A 121 -7.87 -0.36 -19.98
CA LYS A 121 -8.94 0.63 -20.15
C LYS A 121 -10.33 0.00 -20.35
N ALA A 122 -10.38 -1.18 -20.98
CA ALA A 122 -11.63 -1.90 -21.21
C ALA A 122 -12.26 -2.42 -19.91
N LYS A 123 -11.44 -2.76 -18.91
CA LYS A 123 -11.89 -3.21 -17.60
C LYS A 123 -12.16 -2.06 -16.63
N GLU A 124 -11.47 -0.94 -16.79
CA GLU A 124 -11.77 0.28 -16.01
C GLU A 124 -13.23 0.71 -16.13
N ALA A 125 -13.77 0.63 -17.34
CA ALA A 125 -15.15 1.04 -17.62
C ALA A 125 -16.20 0.07 -17.06
N GLN A 126 -15.84 -1.18 -16.82
CA GLN A 126 -16.79 -2.22 -16.37
C GLN A 126 -16.85 -2.38 -14.86
N VAL A 127 -15.77 -2.12 -14.16
CA VAL A 127 -15.71 -2.60 -12.79
C VAL A 127 -15.75 -1.50 -11.75
N LEU A 128 -15.27 -0.32 -11.95
CA LEU A 128 -15.36 0.68 -10.90
C LEU A 128 -14.51 1.91 -11.21
N ASP A 129 -15.04 3.06 -10.89
CA ASP A 129 -14.33 4.34 -10.75
C ASP A 129 -13.10 4.26 -9.82
N THR A 130 -13.01 3.20 -9.04
CA THR A 130 -12.01 3.02 -7.98
C THR A 130 -10.81 2.16 -8.37
N TYR A 131 -10.75 1.62 -9.59
CA TYR A 131 -9.61 0.78 -9.95
C TYR A 131 -8.29 1.57 -10.06
N LYS A 132 -8.31 2.75 -10.64
CA LYS A 132 -7.11 3.59 -10.80
C LYS A 132 -6.61 4.16 -9.49
N SER A 133 -7.54 4.55 -8.64
CA SER A 133 -7.22 5.20 -7.38
C SER A 133 -8.16 4.71 -6.30
N ILE A 134 -7.57 4.13 -5.26
CA ILE A 134 -8.29 3.58 -4.12
C ILE A 134 -7.87 4.35 -2.90
N TRP A 135 -8.86 4.83 -2.15
CA TRP A 135 -8.66 5.42 -0.85
C TRP A 135 -9.46 4.66 0.19
N THR A 136 -8.79 4.16 1.20
CA THR A 136 -9.39 3.47 2.35
C THR A 136 -8.99 4.16 3.64
N ALA A 137 -9.84 4.05 4.65
CA ALA A 137 -9.50 4.49 6.00
C ALA A 137 -9.84 3.38 6.99
N ASN A 138 -8.97 3.23 7.99
CA ASN A 138 -9.09 2.24 9.04
C ASN A 138 -8.92 2.93 10.40
N LEU A 139 -9.74 2.56 11.36
CA LEU A 139 -9.69 3.06 12.74
C LEU A 139 -9.40 1.90 13.67
N ALA A 140 -8.48 2.10 14.60
CA ALA A 140 -8.23 1.19 15.71
C ALA A 140 -8.28 1.97 17.02
N LEU A 141 -9.01 1.45 17.99
CA LEU A 141 -9.18 2.03 19.33
C LEU A 141 -8.91 0.97 20.37
N ASN A 142 -8.20 1.33 21.43
CA ASN A 142 -7.97 0.50 22.61
C ASN A 142 -8.26 1.31 23.86
N TYR A 143 -8.94 0.71 24.80
CA TYR A 143 -9.25 1.30 26.09
C TYR A 143 -8.90 0.34 27.23
N LYS A 144 -8.13 0.83 28.20
CA LYS A 144 -7.67 0.09 29.37
C LYS A 144 -8.37 0.63 30.64
N PRO A 145 -9.62 0.23 30.91
CA PRO A 145 -10.39 0.79 32.04
C PRO A 145 -9.77 0.49 33.40
N VAL A 146 -9.23 -0.71 33.56
CA VAL A 146 -8.59 -1.19 34.79
C VAL A 146 -7.36 -2.02 34.45
N LYS A 147 -6.48 -2.25 35.44
CA LYS A 147 -5.30 -3.08 35.28
C LYS A 147 -5.68 -4.50 34.76
N GLY A 148 -4.97 -4.96 33.74
CA GLY A 148 -5.20 -6.28 33.15
C GLY A 148 -6.33 -6.32 32.10
N MET A 149 -7.15 -5.29 31.97
CA MET A 149 -8.25 -5.26 30.99
C MET A 149 -7.93 -4.36 29.80
N ASN A 150 -8.16 -4.89 28.60
CA ASN A 150 -8.09 -4.14 27.36
C ASN A 150 -9.38 -4.36 26.55
N VAL A 151 -10.06 -3.29 26.20
CA VAL A 151 -11.22 -3.28 25.31
C VAL A 151 -10.76 -2.71 23.99
N PHE A 152 -10.96 -3.42 22.89
CA PHE A 152 -10.54 -2.95 21.59
C PHE A 152 -11.69 -2.92 20.58
N PHE A 153 -11.57 -1.98 19.65
CA PHE A 153 -12.45 -1.85 18.50
C PHE A 153 -11.62 -1.51 17.26
N LYS A 154 -11.85 -2.24 16.16
CA LYS A 154 -11.24 -1.96 14.86
C LYS A 154 -12.34 -1.84 13.82
N LEU A 155 -12.30 -0.77 13.03
CA LEU A 155 -13.19 -0.55 11.90
C LEU A 155 -12.34 -0.41 10.65
N ASN A 156 -12.46 -1.35 9.73
CA ASN A 156 -11.71 -1.37 8.49
C ASN A 156 -12.57 -0.88 7.34
N ASN A 157 -11.92 -0.23 6.37
CA ASN A 157 -12.57 0.30 5.17
C ASN A 157 -13.80 1.16 5.51
N ILE A 158 -13.57 2.22 6.31
CA ILE A 158 -14.63 3.11 6.85
C ILE A 158 -15.56 3.61 5.74
N PHE A 159 -15.02 3.89 4.55
CA PHE A 159 -15.76 4.42 3.42
C PHE A 159 -16.55 3.36 2.64
N ASP A 160 -16.48 2.09 3.05
CA ASP A 160 -17.11 0.96 2.37
C ASP A 160 -16.78 0.89 0.88
N ARG A 161 -15.53 1.15 0.54
CA ARG A 161 -15.07 1.12 -0.85
C ARG A 161 -15.01 -0.31 -1.34
N MET A 162 -15.66 -0.58 -2.45
CA MET A 162 -15.45 -1.81 -3.19
C MET A 162 -14.18 -1.66 -4.03
N TYR A 163 -13.17 -2.48 -3.76
CA TYR A 163 -11.90 -2.41 -4.46
C TYR A 163 -11.24 -3.78 -4.60
N THR A 164 -10.23 -3.83 -5.44
CA THR A 164 -9.40 -5.01 -5.66
C THR A 164 -7.92 -4.61 -5.63
N ASP A 165 -7.09 -5.45 -5.03
CA ASP A 165 -5.63 -5.23 -5.06
C ASP A 165 -5.04 -5.63 -6.39
N MET A 166 -5.57 -6.68 -7.02
CA MET A 166 -5.14 -7.12 -8.34
C MET A 166 -6.29 -7.82 -9.07
N THR A 167 -6.18 -7.91 -10.38
CA THR A 167 -7.08 -8.71 -11.19
C THR A 167 -6.50 -10.10 -11.39
N SER A 168 -7.34 -11.13 -11.40
CA SER A 168 -6.89 -12.51 -11.61
C SER A 168 -6.32 -12.75 -13.01
N ASP A 169 -6.72 -11.95 -13.97
CA ASP A 169 -6.26 -12.09 -15.36
C ASP A 169 -6.08 -10.74 -16.04
N MET A 170 -4.99 -10.09 -15.71
CA MET A 170 -4.55 -8.90 -16.45
C MET A 170 -4.08 -9.25 -17.88
N ARG A 171 -3.91 -10.54 -18.21
CA ARG A 171 -3.47 -11.02 -19.50
C ARG A 171 -4.62 -11.24 -20.47
N ASN A 172 -5.82 -11.44 -19.94
CA ASN A 172 -7.02 -11.64 -20.75
C ASN A 172 -7.98 -10.45 -20.62
N PRO A 173 -8.10 -9.57 -21.61
CA PRO A 173 -9.02 -8.42 -21.55
C PRO A 173 -10.49 -8.80 -21.38
N GLY A 174 -10.86 -10.07 -21.60
CA GLY A 174 -12.19 -10.63 -21.38
C GLY A 174 -12.35 -11.42 -20.08
N GLY A 175 -11.30 -11.62 -19.30
CA GLY A 175 -11.35 -12.41 -18.07
C GLY A 175 -12.12 -11.68 -16.94
N ASP A 176 -13.01 -12.39 -16.27
CA ASP A 176 -13.94 -11.84 -15.28
C ASP A 176 -13.47 -11.97 -13.82
N GLY A 177 -12.23 -12.43 -13.62
CA GLY A 177 -11.69 -12.68 -12.29
C GLY A 177 -11.14 -11.43 -11.58
N TRP A 178 -11.81 -11.01 -10.54
CA TRP A 178 -11.37 -9.94 -9.64
C TRP A 178 -11.17 -10.51 -8.23
N TYR A 179 -10.05 -10.19 -7.61
CA TYR A 179 -9.85 -10.47 -6.19
C TYR A 179 -10.38 -9.28 -5.39
N SER A 180 -11.68 -9.32 -5.06
CA SER A 180 -12.30 -8.26 -4.26
C SER A 180 -11.73 -8.27 -2.84
N GLN A 181 -11.46 -7.09 -2.34
CA GLN A 181 -11.11 -6.88 -0.94
C GLN A 181 -12.37 -6.73 -0.10
N PRO A 182 -12.30 -7.05 1.20
CA PRO A 182 -13.44 -6.88 2.09
C PRO A 182 -13.98 -5.45 2.10
N GLY A 183 -15.29 -5.30 2.05
CA GLY A 183 -15.98 -4.06 2.35
C GLY A 183 -15.76 -3.63 3.79
N ARG A 184 -16.52 -2.64 4.24
CA ARG A 184 -16.48 -2.20 5.64
C ARG A 184 -16.75 -3.37 6.57
N ASN A 185 -15.86 -3.55 7.53
CA ASN A 185 -15.99 -4.59 8.54
C ASN A 185 -15.42 -4.09 9.87
N PHE A 186 -15.84 -4.70 10.96
CA PHE A 186 -15.33 -4.35 12.27
C PHE A 186 -15.03 -5.59 13.09
N VAL A 187 -14.13 -5.40 14.05
CA VAL A 187 -13.80 -6.38 15.09
C VAL A 187 -13.79 -5.66 16.42
N ALA A 188 -14.45 -6.22 17.42
CA ALA A 188 -14.43 -5.72 18.79
C ALA A 188 -14.18 -6.87 19.76
N GLY A 189 -13.53 -6.59 20.88
CA GLY A 189 -13.26 -7.59 21.87
C GLY A 189 -12.79 -7.01 23.19
N VAL A 190 -12.72 -7.90 24.16
CA VAL A 190 -12.19 -7.66 25.50
C VAL A 190 -11.16 -8.73 25.80
N GLU A 191 -9.99 -8.29 26.24
CA GLU A 191 -8.91 -9.14 26.72
C GLU A 191 -8.68 -8.85 28.20
N TYR A 192 -8.52 -9.89 29.00
CA TYR A 192 -8.23 -9.75 30.42
C TYR A 192 -7.07 -10.68 30.82
N THR A 193 -6.05 -10.09 31.44
CA THR A 193 -4.89 -10.80 31.96
C THR A 193 -4.95 -10.80 33.48
N PHE A 194 -4.97 -12.00 34.07
CA PHE A 194 -5.03 -12.24 35.53
C PHE A 194 -3.68 -12.04 36.20
#